data_d14867b45ca01bb2eba18ee758297f0d
#
_entry.id   d14867b45ca01bb2eba18ee758297f0d
#
_cell.length_a   1.000
_cell.length_b   1.000
_cell.length_c   1.000
_cell.angle_alpha   90.00
_cell.angle_beta   90.00
_cell.angle_gamma   90.00
#
_symmetry.space_group_name_H-M   'P 1'
#
loop_
_entity.id
_entity.type
_entity.pdbx_description
1 polymer ?
#
loop_
_entity_poly.entity_id
_entity_poly.type
_entity_poly.pdbx_seq_one_letter_code
_entity_poly.pdbx_strand_id
1 'polypeptide(L)'
;MSKENKYVFLIGIIIFGVSFFLSGFSSSDLKLSPRLQEKLNNAVKTTFEVETFRLENIKIPNEVNAKTPVEFGGENLFKISQDSQTLGYVYLGQAPSMKNIFDYVVLFTNDMHIKKSKVLIYREDYGRQIGSQRWLKQFIGRK
;
A
#
# COMPACT_ATOMS: atom_id res chain seq x y z
N MET A 1 30.02 -25.50 -41.85
CA MET A 1 29.03 -24.70 -41.04
C MET A 1 28.82 -23.40 -41.78
N SER A 2 27.66 -23.21 -42.36
CA SER A 2 27.36 -22.02 -43.14
C SER A 2 27.16 -20.82 -42.23
N LYS A 3 27.45 -19.62 -42.75
CA LYS A 3 27.30 -18.34 -42.01
C LYS A 3 25.87 -18.09 -41.52
N GLU A 4 24.87 -18.74 -42.06
CA GLU A 4 23.47 -18.59 -41.72
C GLU A 4 23.10 -19.11 -40.32
N ASN A 5 23.78 -20.13 -39.82
CA ASN A 5 23.48 -20.69 -38.49
C ASN A 5 23.91 -19.80 -37.31
N LYS A 6 24.85 -18.86 -37.52
CA LYS A 6 25.27 -17.91 -36.47
C LYS A 6 24.23 -16.86 -36.18
N TYR A 7 23.50 -16.40 -37.19
CA TYR A 7 22.48 -15.34 -37.00
C TYR A 7 21.21 -15.90 -36.38
N VAL A 8 20.85 -17.14 -36.68
CA VAL A 8 19.69 -17.79 -36.05
C VAL A 8 19.94 -18.00 -34.56
N PHE A 9 21.16 -18.32 -34.15
CA PHE A 9 21.54 -18.49 -32.74
C PHE A 9 21.56 -17.15 -31.98
N LEU A 10 22.03 -16.07 -32.62
CA LEU A 10 22.04 -14.73 -32.06
C LEU A 10 20.64 -14.13 -31.92
N ILE A 11 19.76 -14.36 -32.87
CA ILE A 11 18.36 -13.92 -32.81
C ILE A 11 17.58 -14.67 -31.71
N GLY A 12 17.87 -15.99 -31.53
CA GLY A 12 17.28 -16.79 -30.46
C GLY A 12 17.62 -16.27 -29.04
N ILE A 13 18.87 -15.79 -28.85
CA ILE A 13 19.32 -15.25 -27.57
C ILE A 13 18.70 -13.87 -27.29
N ILE A 14 18.49 -13.06 -28.31
CA ILE A 14 17.86 -11.71 -28.15
C ILE A 14 16.38 -11.85 -27.82
N ILE A 15 15.67 -12.82 -28.39
CA ILE A 15 14.25 -13.08 -28.13
C ILE A 15 14.05 -13.64 -26.71
N PHE A 16 15.00 -14.44 -26.19
CA PHE A 16 14.93 -14.97 -24.83
C PHE A 16 15.26 -13.94 -23.74
N GLY A 17 16.03 -12.91 -24.09
CA GLY A 17 16.42 -11.83 -23.15
C GLY A 17 15.33 -10.77 -22.90
N VAL A 18 14.32 -10.67 -23.78
CA VAL A 18 13.27 -9.63 -23.67
C VAL A 18 12.03 -10.14 -22.89
N SER A 19 11.88 -11.45 -22.70
CA SER A 19 10.73 -12.03 -21.98
C SER A 19 10.79 -11.94 -20.46
N PHE A 20 11.86 -11.39 -19.85
CA PHE A 20 12.03 -11.43 -18.40
C PHE A 20 11.66 -10.11 -17.68
N PHE A 21 11.16 -9.10 -18.39
CA PHE A 21 10.83 -7.80 -17.80
C PHE A 21 9.33 -7.50 -17.70
N LEU A 22 8.46 -8.48 -17.89
CA LEU A 22 7.03 -8.37 -17.63
C LEU A 22 6.61 -9.25 -16.44
N SER A 23 7.43 -9.31 -15.40
CA SER A 23 7.00 -9.86 -14.11
C SER A 23 6.10 -8.85 -13.46
N GLY A 24 4.82 -9.07 -13.72
CA GLY A 24 3.70 -8.31 -13.31
C GLY A 24 3.81 -7.62 -11.98
N PHE A 25 3.61 -6.35 -12.01
CA PHE A 25 3.02 -5.58 -10.94
C PHE A 25 1.63 -6.20 -10.66
N SER A 26 1.59 -7.22 -9.82
CA SER A 26 0.34 -7.74 -9.28
C SER A 26 -0.09 -6.79 -8.18
N SER A 27 -0.63 -5.65 -8.59
CA SER A 27 -1.52 -4.92 -7.71
C SER A 27 -2.73 -5.85 -7.50
N SER A 28 -2.91 -6.37 -6.29
CA SER A 28 -4.23 -6.83 -5.88
C SER A 28 -5.20 -5.74 -6.32
N ASP A 29 -6.27 -6.10 -7.03
CA ASP A 29 -7.30 -5.17 -7.52
C ASP A 29 -8.03 -4.54 -6.33
N LEU A 30 -7.37 -3.59 -5.70
CA LEU A 30 -7.95 -2.69 -4.71
C LEU A 30 -8.95 -1.82 -5.45
N LYS A 31 -10.22 -1.98 -5.17
CA LYS A 31 -11.32 -1.16 -5.71
C LYS A 31 -11.29 0.29 -5.16
N LEU A 32 -10.10 0.85 -5.04
CA LEU A 32 -9.90 2.23 -4.62
C LEU A 32 -9.98 3.17 -5.83
N SER A 33 -10.43 4.40 -5.60
CA SER A 33 -10.33 5.41 -6.64
C SER A 33 -8.84 5.65 -7.01
N PRO A 34 -8.51 5.96 -8.26
CA PRO A 34 -7.12 6.18 -8.69
C PRO A 34 -6.38 7.19 -7.82
N ARG A 35 -7.06 8.26 -7.42
CA ARG A 35 -6.50 9.30 -6.55
C ARG A 35 -6.16 8.77 -5.15
N LEU A 36 -7.01 7.92 -4.57
CA LEU A 36 -6.78 7.35 -3.26
C LEU A 36 -5.64 6.32 -3.31
N GLN A 37 -5.61 5.50 -4.37
CA GLN A 37 -4.54 4.55 -4.63
C GLN A 37 -3.17 5.24 -4.75
N GLU A 38 -3.08 6.33 -5.51
CA GLU A 38 -1.85 7.12 -5.64
C GLU A 38 -1.37 7.64 -4.28
N LYS A 39 -2.29 8.21 -3.48
CA LYS A 39 -1.96 8.75 -2.16
C LYS A 39 -1.53 7.67 -1.17
N LEU A 40 -2.17 6.49 -1.21
CA LEU A 40 -1.80 5.33 -0.42
C LEU A 40 -0.39 4.86 -0.80
N ASN A 41 -0.13 4.66 -2.09
CA ASN A 41 1.17 4.24 -2.59
C ASN A 41 2.28 5.21 -2.17
N ASN A 42 2.05 6.51 -2.28
CA ASN A 42 3.00 7.52 -1.86
C ASN A 42 3.23 7.49 -0.33
N ALA A 43 2.18 7.27 0.46
CA ALA A 43 2.32 7.15 1.92
C ALA A 43 3.17 5.94 2.31
N VAL A 44 3.00 4.79 1.65
CA VAL A 44 3.82 3.58 1.88
C VAL A 44 5.27 3.83 1.47
N LYS A 45 5.50 4.29 0.24
CA LYS A 45 6.85 4.56 -0.28
C LYS A 45 7.64 5.49 0.62
N THR A 46 7.05 6.61 1.01
CA THR A 46 7.73 7.62 1.84
C THR A 46 7.94 7.19 3.28
N THR A 47 7.09 6.30 3.82
CA THR A 47 7.18 5.86 5.22
C THR A 47 8.17 4.72 5.39
N PHE A 48 8.25 3.82 4.43
CA PHE A 48 9.16 2.67 4.45
C PHE A 48 10.42 2.88 3.62
N GLU A 49 10.54 4.03 2.94
CA GLU A 49 11.70 4.40 2.10
C GLU A 49 11.97 3.38 1.00
N VAL A 50 10.89 2.94 0.31
CA VAL A 50 10.94 1.93 -0.75
C VAL A 50 10.33 2.46 -2.04
N GLU A 51 10.90 2.08 -3.18
CA GLU A 51 10.35 2.43 -4.50
C GLU A 51 9.29 1.44 -4.98
N THR A 52 9.46 0.18 -4.63
CA THR A 52 8.54 -0.91 -5.00
C THR A 52 8.13 -1.68 -3.77
N PHE A 53 6.88 -2.13 -3.75
CA PHE A 53 6.33 -2.95 -2.67
C PHE A 53 5.11 -3.72 -3.18
N ARG A 54 4.68 -4.71 -2.41
CA ARG A 54 3.45 -5.46 -2.64
C ARG A 54 2.51 -5.25 -1.45
N LEU A 55 1.22 -5.08 -1.75
CA LEU A 55 0.15 -5.11 -0.76
C LEU A 55 -0.57 -6.44 -0.84
N GLU A 56 -0.74 -7.09 0.29
CA GLU A 56 -1.47 -8.33 0.43
C GLU A 56 -2.60 -8.13 1.43
N ASN A 57 -3.85 -8.32 0.97
CA ASN A 57 -5.02 -8.11 1.82
C ASN A 57 -5.03 -9.12 2.98
N ILE A 58 -5.29 -8.63 4.17
CA ILE A 58 -5.46 -9.45 5.38
C ILE A 58 -6.94 -9.57 5.66
N LYS A 59 -7.47 -10.78 5.54
CA LYS A 59 -8.85 -11.09 5.89
C LYS A 59 -8.95 -11.37 7.39
N ILE A 60 -9.83 -10.66 8.07
CA ILE A 60 -10.13 -10.87 9.48
C ILE A 60 -11.46 -11.64 9.57
N PRO A 61 -11.54 -12.72 10.38
CA PRO A 61 -12.78 -13.44 10.60
C PRO A 61 -13.88 -12.52 11.16
N ASN A 62 -15.10 -12.69 10.69
CA ASN A 62 -16.24 -11.87 11.10
C ASN A 62 -16.46 -11.86 12.62
N GLU A 63 -16.22 -12.99 13.29
CA GLU A 63 -16.33 -13.13 14.74
C GLU A 63 -15.34 -12.23 15.51
N VAL A 64 -14.15 -12.03 14.96
CA VAL A 64 -13.14 -11.13 15.51
C VAL A 64 -13.52 -9.69 15.23
N ASN A 65 -13.95 -9.43 13.99
CA ASN A 65 -14.34 -8.11 13.54
C ASN A 65 -15.54 -7.54 14.33
N ALA A 66 -16.51 -8.39 14.67
CA ALA A 66 -17.68 -8.01 15.47
C ALA A 66 -17.33 -7.49 16.89
N LYS A 67 -16.13 -7.76 17.37
CA LYS A 67 -15.62 -7.31 18.70
C LYS A 67 -14.86 -5.98 18.61
N THR A 68 -14.66 -5.44 17.42
CA THR A 68 -13.93 -4.19 17.21
C THR A 68 -14.91 -3.03 16.96
N PRO A 69 -14.60 -1.81 17.43
CA PRO A 69 -15.47 -0.64 17.21
C PRO A 69 -15.44 -0.14 15.76
N VAL A 70 -14.49 -0.60 14.96
CA VAL A 70 -14.37 -0.29 13.54
C VAL A 70 -14.18 -1.59 12.75
N GLU A 71 -14.63 -1.59 11.50
CA GLU A 71 -14.47 -2.75 10.63
C GLU A 71 -13.01 -2.90 10.19
N PHE A 72 -12.47 -4.11 10.40
CA PHE A 72 -11.20 -4.54 9.86
C PHE A 72 -11.38 -5.72 8.91
N GLY A 73 -10.54 -5.80 7.90
CA GLY A 73 -10.42 -7.02 7.10
C GLY A 73 -11.47 -7.20 6.01
N GLY A 74 -12.20 -6.13 5.67
CA GLY A 74 -12.75 -5.99 4.34
C GLY A 74 -11.60 -5.82 3.34
N GLU A 75 -11.56 -4.71 2.62
CA GLU A 75 -10.42 -4.37 1.75
C GLU A 75 -9.64 -3.17 2.33
N ASN A 76 -9.36 -3.19 3.63
CA ASN A 76 -8.82 -2.04 4.35
C ASN A 76 -7.58 -2.32 5.21
N LEU A 77 -7.17 -3.58 5.35
CA LEU A 77 -5.97 -3.97 6.08
C LEU A 77 -5.04 -4.78 5.18
N PHE A 78 -3.79 -4.35 5.03
CA PHE A 78 -2.84 -4.98 4.13
C PHE A 78 -1.49 -5.18 4.80
N LYS A 79 -0.85 -6.30 4.48
CA LYS A 79 0.57 -6.53 4.73
C LYS A 79 1.37 -5.86 3.61
N ILE A 80 2.42 -5.15 3.97
CA ILE A 80 3.37 -4.50 3.06
C ILE A 80 4.62 -5.36 3.00
N SER A 81 5.01 -5.78 1.81
CA SER A 81 6.23 -6.57 1.61
C SER A 81 7.05 -6.09 0.42
N GLN A 82 8.36 -6.32 0.49
CA GLN A 82 9.31 -6.12 -0.60
C GLN A 82 10.25 -7.32 -0.61
N ASP A 83 10.49 -7.92 -1.79
CA ASP A 83 11.42 -9.05 -1.98
C ASP A 83 11.24 -10.17 -0.94
N SER A 84 9.98 -10.56 -0.70
CA SER A 84 9.57 -11.56 0.30
C SER A 84 9.77 -11.17 1.77
N GLN A 85 10.30 -9.98 2.04
CA GLN A 85 10.42 -9.43 3.38
C GLN A 85 9.18 -8.61 3.74
N THR A 86 8.61 -8.85 4.92
CA THR A 86 7.54 -8.01 5.47
C THR A 86 8.13 -6.70 5.99
N LEU A 87 7.65 -5.57 5.48
CA LEU A 87 8.05 -4.24 5.94
C LEU A 87 7.18 -3.76 7.10
N GLY A 88 5.90 -4.14 7.08
CA GLY A 88 4.92 -3.71 8.05
C GLY A 88 3.51 -3.91 7.53
N TYR A 89 2.58 -3.12 8.07
CA TYR A 89 1.16 -3.19 7.73
C TYR A 89 0.58 -1.82 7.46
N VAL A 90 -0.52 -1.77 6.74
CA VAL A 90 -1.28 -0.53 6.51
C VAL A 90 -2.77 -0.77 6.69
N TYR A 91 -3.39 0.09 7.45
CA TYR A 91 -4.83 0.20 7.58
C TYR A 91 -5.32 1.45 6.86
N LEU A 92 -6.30 1.27 5.97
CA LEU A 92 -6.98 2.35 5.27
C LEU A 92 -8.36 2.54 5.89
N GLY A 93 -8.58 3.68 6.52
CA GLY A 93 -9.82 3.98 7.22
C GLY A 93 -10.55 5.19 6.68
N GLN A 94 -11.82 5.26 7.05
CA GLN A 94 -12.65 6.44 6.86
C GLN A 94 -13.19 6.89 8.21
N ALA A 95 -13.30 8.20 8.39
CA ALA A 95 -13.89 8.77 9.58
C ALA A 95 -14.79 9.96 9.22
N PRO A 96 -15.88 10.17 9.99
CA PRO A 96 -16.73 11.34 9.80
C PRO A 96 -15.99 12.63 10.20
N SER A 97 -16.26 13.68 9.45
CA SER A 97 -15.95 15.06 9.80
C SER A 97 -17.26 15.82 10.02
N MET A 98 -17.24 17.13 9.95
CA MET A 98 -18.44 17.94 10.25
C MET A 98 -19.60 17.66 9.27
N LYS A 99 -19.33 17.57 7.97
CA LYS A 99 -20.33 17.39 6.90
C LYS A 99 -20.03 16.20 5.99
N ASN A 100 -18.78 15.79 5.93
CA ASN A 100 -18.29 14.77 5.03
C ASN A 100 -17.56 13.67 5.79
N ILE A 101 -16.96 12.74 5.03
CA ILE A 101 -16.00 11.77 5.52
C ILE A 101 -14.61 12.11 5.01
N PHE A 102 -13.57 11.71 5.72
CA PHE A 102 -12.19 11.80 5.25
C PHE A 102 -11.53 10.42 5.23
N ASP A 103 -10.62 10.23 4.29
CA ASP A 103 -9.84 8.99 4.17
C ASP A 103 -8.49 9.20 4.84
N TYR A 104 -8.07 8.21 5.62
CA TYR A 104 -6.79 8.21 6.31
C TYR A 104 -6.10 6.85 6.26
N VAL A 105 -4.81 6.83 6.50
CA VAL A 105 -4.03 5.61 6.69
C VAL A 105 -3.32 5.62 8.03
N VAL A 106 -3.17 4.42 8.57
CA VAL A 106 -2.25 4.13 9.67
C VAL A 106 -1.27 3.07 9.17
N LEU A 107 0.01 3.38 9.24
CA LEU A 107 1.10 2.49 8.85
C LEU A 107 1.77 1.96 10.10
N PHE A 108 1.93 0.64 10.17
CA PHE A 108 2.46 -0.07 11.32
C PHE A 108 3.80 -0.72 10.98
N THR A 109 4.64 -0.82 11.97
CA THR A 109 5.83 -1.68 11.96
C THR A 109 5.43 -3.17 11.98
N ASN A 110 6.39 -4.08 11.83
CA ASN A 110 6.14 -5.53 11.89
C ASN A 110 5.58 -6.00 13.23
N ASP A 111 5.88 -5.30 14.31
CA ASP A 111 5.42 -5.58 15.67
C ASP A 111 4.16 -4.77 16.06
N MET A 112 3.47 -4.22 15.05
CA MET A 112 2.18 -3.53 15.17
C MET A 112 2.23 -2.22 15.98
N HIS A 113 3.37 -1.54 16.02
CA HIS A 113 3.42 -0.17 16.50
C HIS A 113 3.14 0.82 15.37
N ILE A 114 2.46 1.89 15.65
CA ILE A 114 2.19 2.95 14.68
C ILE A 114 3.51 3.61 14.26
N LYS A 115 3.87 3.43 13.00
CA LYS A 115 5.02 4.08 12.37
C LYS A 115 4.66 5.47 11.85
N LYS A 116 3.47 5.60 11.26
CA LYS A 116 2.96 6.87 10.75
C LYS A 116 1.44 6.84 10.56
N SER A 117 0.82 7.98 10.79
CA SER A 117 -0.58 8.23 10.40
C SER A 117 -0.64 9.39 9.42
N LYS A 118 -1.56 9.34 8.46
CA LYS A 118 -1.73 10.38 7.45
C LYS A 118 -3.19 10.49 7.00
N VAL A 119 -3.72 11.70 6.92
CA VAL A 119 -4.98 11.97 6.23
C VAL A 119 -4.67 12.05 4.73
N LEU A 120 -5.35 11.23 3.94
CA LEU A 120 -5.14 11.13 2.50
C LEU A 120 -6.03 12.08 1.71
N ILE A 121 -7.35 12.08 2.03
CA ILE A 121 -8.33 12.94 1.38
C ILE A 121 -9.19 13.58 2.46
N TYR A 122 -9.14 14.89 2.54
CA TYR A 122 -9.98 15.70 3.40
C TYR A 122 -10.93 16.54 2.55
N ARG A 123 -12.22 16.56 2.89
CA ARG A 123 -13.28 17.12 2.04
C ARG A 123 -13.99 18.32 2.68
N GLU A 124 -13.43 18.88 3.75
CA GLU A 124 -13.95 20.07 4.40
C GLU A 124 -13.05 21.28 4.13
N ASP A 125 -13.63 22.46 4.18
CA ASP A 125 -12.89 23.72 4.06
C ASP A 125 -12.17 24.10 5.36
N TYR A 126 -12.68 23.62 6.48
CA TYR A 126 -12.18 23.91 7.85
C TYR A 126 -11.64 22.65 8.52
N GLY A 127 -10.86 22.83 9.58
CA GLY A 127 -10.38 21.72 10.40
C GLY A 127 -9.23 20.92 9.83
N ARG A 128 -8.53 21.42 8.82
CA ARG A 128 -7.39 20.74 8.16
C ARG A 128 -6.23 20.40 9.10
N GLN A 129 -6.22 20.97 10.31
CA GLN A 129 -5.20 20.71 11.33
C GLN A 129 -5.13 19.24 11.75
N ILE A 130 -6.24 18.46 11.63
CA ILE A 130 -6.24 17.03 11.92
C ILE A 130 -5.30 16.23 11.02
N GLY A 131 -5.01 16.73 9.81
CA GLY A 131 -4.05 16.14 8.87
C GLY A 131 -2.61 16.60 9.08
N SER A 132 -2.36 17.51 10.02
CA SER A 132 -1.01 18.02 10.25
C SER A 132 -0.12 16.96 10.92
N GLN A 133 1.10 16.80 10.43
CA GLN A 133 2.06 15.88 11.04
C GLN A 133 2.44 16.30 12.48
N ARG A 134 2.30 17.59 12.81
CA ARG A 134 2.49 18.08 14.18
C ARG A 134 1.53 17.41 15.15
N TRP A 135 0.27 17.23 14.74
CA TRP A 135 -0.77 16.58 15.56
C TRP A 135 -0.67 15.04 15.46
N LEU A 136 -0.52 14.49 14.26
CA LEU A 136 -0.55 13.06 14.01
C LEU A 136 0.65 12.30 14.62
N LYS A 137 1.81 12.95 14.75
CA LYS A 137 3.02 12.32 15.32
C LYS A 137 2.85 11.85 16.78
N GLN A 138 1.86 12.35 17.52
CA GLN A 138 1.58 11.87 18.88
C GLN A 138 1.17 10.40 18.97
N PHE A 139 0.75 9.81 17.85
CA PHE A 139 0.36 8.41 17.78
C PHE A 139 1.52 7.47 17.46
N ILE A 140 2.66 7.99 17.02
CA ILE A 140 3.84 7.18 16.66
C ILE A 140 4.32 6.39 17.88
N GLY A 141 4.59 5.09 17.68
CA GLY A 141 5.02 4.16 18.71
C GLY A 141 3.91 3.59 19.59
N ARG A 142 2.65 4.03 19.41
CA ARG A 142 1.51 3.41 20.09
C ARG A 142 1.12 2.10 19.42
N LYS A 143 0.51 1.20 20.19
CA LYS A 143 -0.08 -0.07 19.74
C LYS A 143 -1.58 0.03 19.68
#